data_1c61041b9b0d90a620bbe6620f82a818
#
_entry.id   1c61041b9b0d90a620bbe6620f82a818
#
_cell.length_a   1.000
_cell.length_b   1.000
_cell.length_c   1.000
_cell.angle_alpha   90.00
_cell.angle_beta   90.00
_cell.angle_gamma   90.00
#
_symmetry.space_group_name_H-M   'P 1'
#
loop_
_entity.id
_entity.type
_entity.pdbx_description
1 polymer ?
#
loop_
_entity_poly.entity_id
_entity_poly.type
_entity_poly.pdbx_seq_one_letter_code
_entity_poly.pdbx_strand_id
1 'polypeptide(L)'
;MALTTAQLTTNPTSVYVGLSNSAIYTGSGEQSLLPLTGQGSLSVPANGFKVGDSFCLVMAGEILLGDNNDDFTLKVYQDSTVLGDITVTLENTAAGVSFWEVEVDFTVRAIGPTGSICTNLDFTFNKNITKDFKGSRNITITTLDTTTTSSLSVTGEVVGQNNSSLVTNMMILHRVFSGT
;
A
#
# COMPACT_ATOMS: atom_id res chain seq x y z
N MET A 1 -25.89 10.59 -10.21
CA MET A 1 -25.70 12.00 -9.84
C MET A 1 -24.31 12.37 -10.33
N ALA A 2 -24.17 13.31 -11.29
CA ALA A 2 -22.85 13.71 -11.79
C ALA A 2 -22.25 14.76 -10.83
N LEU A 3 -21.01 14.55 -10.41
CA LEU A 3 -20.27 15.55 -9.63
C LEU A 3 -19.94 16.75 -10.53
N THR A 4 -20.11 17.94 -10.01
CA THR A 4 -19.71 19.16 -10.74
C THR A 4 -18.19 19.33 -10.64
N THR A 5 -17.58 19.99 -11.63
CA THR A 5 -16.14 20.30 -11.63
C THR A 5 -15.70 21.04 -10.37
N ALA A 6 -16.56 21.90 -9.81
CA ALA A 6 -16.29 22.62 -8.57
C ALA A 6 -16.22 21.67 -7.35
N GLN A 7 -17.03 20.60 -7.32
CA GLN A 7 -16.97 19.60 -6.25
C GLN A 7 -15.70 18.74 -6.33
N LEU A 8 -15.18 18.52 -7.53
CA LEU A 8 -13.92 17.83 -7.74
C LEU A 8 -12.69 18.68 -7.38
N THR A 9 -12.78 20.01 -7.51
CA THR A 9 -11.65 20.91 -7.26
C THR A 9 -11.58 21.47 -5.84
N THR A 10 -12.71 21.53 -5.11
CA THR A 10 -12.78 22.16 -3.78
C THR A 10 -12.55 21.22 -2.61
N ASN A 11 -12.55 19.91 -2.82
CA ASN A 11 -12.27 18.92 -1.76
C ASN A 11 -11.60 17.68 -2.33
N PRO A 12 -10.35 17.78 -2.80
CA PRO A 12 -9.63 16.59 -3.25
C PRO A 12 -9.36 15.71 -2.03
N THR A 13 -10.16 14.65 -1.89
CA THR A 13 -9.91 13.62 -0.88
C THR A 13 -8.71 12.75 -1.29
N SER A 14 -8.44 12.65 -2.59
CA SER A 14 -7.30 11.90 -3.11
C SER A 14 -6.02 12.72 -3.04
N VAL A 15 -5.01 12.18 -2.38
CA VAL A 15 -3.66 12.74 -2.29
C VAL A 15 -2.81 12.24 -3.45
N TYR A 16 -3.05 10.98 -3.86
CA TYR A 16 -2.37 10.35 -4.99
C TYR A 16 -3.26 9.31 -5.66
N VAL A 17 -3.17 9.22 -6.97
CA VAL A 17 -3.83 8.19 -7.79
C VAL A 17 -2.83 7.66 -8.80
N GLY A 18 -2.65 6.36 -8.84
CA GLY A 18 -1.90 5.67 -9.89
C GLY A 18 -2.66 5.71 -11.21
N LEU A 19 -1.97 6.07 -12.29
CA LEU A 19 -2.55 6.17 -13.64
C LEU A 19 -2.10 5.04 -14.56
N SER A 20 -1.20 4.18 -14.10
CA SER A 20 -0.71 3.01 -14.82
C SER A 20 -0.47 1.85 -13.85
N ASN A 21 -0.22 0.68 -14.39
CA ASN A 21 0.23 -0.45 -13.57
C ASN A 21 1.62 -0.18 -13.01
N SER A 22 1.99 -0.89 -11.94
CA SER A 22 3.39 -0.99 -11.51
C SER A 22 4.22 -1.74 -12.56
N ALA A 23 5.54 -1.76 -12.39
CA ALA A 23 6.36 -2.76 -13.06
C ALA A 23 5.88 -4.17 -12.65
N ILE A 24 5.98 -5.13 -13.56
CA ILE A 24 5.68 -6.52 -13.21
C ILE A 24 6.85 -7.03 -12.38
N TYR A 25 6.55 -7.44 -11.15
CA TYR A 25 7.51 -8.17 -10.32
C TYR A 25 7.76 -9.55 -10.93
N THR A 26 9.02 -9.87 -11.17
CA THR A 26 9.44 -11.21 -11.60
C THR A 26 10.78 -11.51 -10.96
N GLY A 27 10.88 -12.54 -10.15
CA GLY A 27 12.14 -12.95 -9.55
C GLY A 27 12.14 -12.95 -8.02
N SER A 28 13.32 -12.82 -7.43
CA SER A 28 13.54 -12.79 -5.98
C SER A 28 13.93 -11.39 -5.51
N GLY A 29 13.62 -11.11 -4.26
CA GLY A 29 13.95 -9.86 -3.59
C GLY A 29 12.85 -8.82 -3.61
N GLU A 30 12.98 -7.85 -2.75
CA GLU A 30 12.00 -6.79 -2.53
C GLU A 30 11.99 -5.81 -3.72
N GLN A 31 10.81 -5.53 -4.27
CA GLN A 31 10.62 -4.61 -5.39
C GLN A 31 9.47 -3.65 -5.14
N SER A 32 9.52 -2.47 -5.78
CA SER A 32 8.46 -1.47 -5.68
C SER A 32 7.16 -1.95 -6.34
N LEU A 33 6.06 -1.77 -5.61
CA LEU A 33 4.69 -1.97 -6.09
C LEU A 33 4.01 -0.68 -6.53
N LEU A 34 4.72 0.45 -6.53
CA LEU A 34 4.16 1.72 -6.95
C LEU A 34 3.86 1.71 -8.45
N PRO A 35 2.73 2.32 -8.89
CA PRO A 35 2.47 2.58 -10.30
C PRO A 35 3.61 3.34 -10.97
N LEU A 36 3.88 3.04 -12.24
CA LEU A 36 4.94 3.71 -13.02
C LEU A 36 4.64 5.19 -13.27
N THR A 37 3.36 5.55 -13.30
CA THR A 37 2.89 6.94 -13.41
C THR A 37 1.72 7.19 -12.47
N GLY A 38 1.61 8.41 -11.97
CA GLY A 38 0.51 8.79 -11.08
C GLY A 38 0.29 10.30 -11.05
N GLN A 39 -0.79 10.70 -10.43
CA GLN A 39 -1.15 12.08 -10.19
C GLN A 39 -1.28 12.35 -8.70
N GLY A 40 -0.78 13.48 -8.24
CA GLY A 40 -0.70 13.83 -6.83
C GLY A 40 0.69 13.64 -6.25
N SER A 41 0.78 13.49 -4.94
CA SER A 41 2.06 13.34 -4.23
C SER A 41 2.01 12.22 -3.21
N LEU A 42 3.06 11.40 -3.20
CA LEU A 42 3.35 10.45 -2.12
C LEU A 42 4.32 11.05 -1.10
N SER A 43 4.77 12.29 -1.31
CA SER A 43 5.69 12.97 -0.40
C SER A 43 4.96 13.96 0.50
N VAL A 44 5.40 14.02 1.74
CA VAL A 44 4.98 14.99 2.74
C VAL A 44 6.16 15.91 3.03
N PRO A 45 5.99 17.25 2.90
CA PRO A 45 7.06 18.19 3.22
C PRO A 45 7.41 18.17 4.71
N ALA A 46 8.60 18.65 5.04
CA ALA A 46 9.04 18.81 6.42
C ALA A 46 7.99 19.56 7.25
N ASN A 47 7.66 19.04 8.43
CA ASN A 47 6.61 19.56 9.32
C ASN A 47 5.21 19.61 8.67
N GLY A 48 4.96 18.81 7.61
CA GLY A 48 3.69 18.79 6.89
C GLY A 48 2.59 17.96 7.57
N PHE A 49 2.95 17.10 8.51
CA PHE A 49 1.99 16.33 9.29
C PHE A 49 1.43 17.13 10.48
N LYS A 50 0.19 16.85 10.82
CA LYS A 50 -0.45 17.29 12.06
C LYS A 50 -0.92 16.08 12.86
N VAL A 51 -1.00 16.24 14.18
CA VAL A 51 -1.59 15.21 15.05
C VAL A 51 -3.04 14.98 14.64
N GLY A 52 -3.41 13.74 14.43
CA GLY A 52 -4.74 13.35 13.95
C GLY A 52 -4.88 13.27 12.43
N ASP A 53 -3.89 13.72 11.63
CA ASP A 53 -3.93 13.46 10.19
C ASP A 53 -4.10 11.96 9.94
N SER A 54 -5.09 11.60 9.14
CA SER A 54 -5.37 10.20 8.82
C SER A 54 -5.52 10.03 7.33
N PHE A 55 -4.95 8.94 6.83
CA PHE A 55 -4.93 8.60 5.41
C PHE A 55 -5.32 7.13 5.24
N CYS A 56 -5.90 6.81 4.11
CA CYS A 56 -6.15 5.45 3.68
C CYS A 56 -5.50 5.23 2.31
N LEU A 57 -4.68 4.21 2.21
CA LEU A 57 -4.09 3.71 0.98
C LEU A 57 -4.80 2.44 0.59
N VAL A 58 -5.34 2.41 -0.63
CA VAL A 58 -5.91 1.21 -1.23
C VAL A 58 -5.06 0.83 -2.44
N MET A 59 -4.61 -0.40 -2.48
CA MET A 59 -3.93 -0.97 -3.64
C MET A 59 -4.55 -2.32 -3.98
N ALA A 60 -4.66 -2.59 -5.28
CA ALA A 60 -5.14 -3.87 -5.77
C ALA A 60 -4.40 -4.26 -7.04
N GLY A 61 -4.34 -5.56 -7.30
CA GLY A 61 -3.65 -6.04 -8.47
C GLY A 61 -3.79 -7.53 -8.68
N GLU A 62 -2.93 -8.02 -9.54
CA GLU A 62 -2.89 -9.42 -9.93
C GLU A 62 -1.63 -10.09 -9.39
N ILE A 63 -1.75 -11.35 -9.03
CA ILE A 63 -0.65 -12.19 -8.60
C ILE A 63 -0.76 -13.56 -9.27
N LEU A 64 0.37 -14.03 -9.79
CA LEU A 64 0.55 -15.39 -10.25
C LEU A 64 1.58 -16.06 -9.37
N LEU A 65 1.25 -17.19 -8.79
CA LEU A 65 2.15 -17.99 -7.97
C LEU A 65 2.45 -19.30 -8.70
N GLY A 66 3.73 -19.57 -8.89
CA GLY A 66 4.19 -20.73 -9.65
C GLY A 66 4.02 -22.07 -8.91
N ASP A 67 4.16 -22.03 -7.59
CA ASP A 67 4.10 -23.22 -6.75
C ASP A 67 3.28 -23.04 -5.47
N ASN A 68 3.09 -24.12 -4.72
CA ASN A 68 2.39 -24.10 -3.45
C ASN A 68 3.25 -23.52 -2.33
N ASN A 69 2.63 -22.69 -1.51
CA ASN A 69 3.20 -22.15 -0.27
C ASN A 69 4.36 -21.17 -0.48
N ASP A 70 4.26 -20.28 -1.47
CA ASP A 70 5.15 -19.14 -1.56
C ASP A 70 4.80 -18.12 -0.47
N ASP A 71 5.81 -17.60 0.20
CA ASP A 71 5.62 -16.51 1.15
C ASP A 71 5.63 -15.17 0.41
N PHE A 72 4.55 -14.43 0.55
CA PHE A 72 4.43 -13.06 0.09
C PHE A 72 4.60 -12.11 1.26
N THR A 73 5.57 -11.21 1.15
CA THR A 73 5.80 -10.15 2.11
C THR A 73 5.49 -8.80 1.45
N LEU A 74 4.63 -8.02 2.08
CA LEU A 74 4.35 -6.63 1.71
C LEU A 74 4.83 -5.72 2.81
N LYS A 75 5.52 -4.64 2.44
CA LYS A 75 5.99 -3.62 3.37
C LYS A 75 5.60 -2.23 2.90
N VAL A 76 5.23 -1.40 3.85
CA VAL A 76 4.93 0.01 3.65
C VAL A 76 5.98 0.83 4.37
N TYR A 77 6.57 1.77 3.66
CA TYR A 77 7.66 2.61 4.17
C TYR A 77 7.29 4.09 4.12
N GLN A 78 7.86 4.82 5.07
CA GLN A 78 8.10 6.24 4.95
C GLN A 78 9.62 6.42 4.87
N ASP A 79 10.13 6.75 3.67
CA ASP A 79 11.55 6.67 3.31
C ASP A 79 12.15 5.28 3.61
N SER A 80 13.05 5.16 4.60
CA SER A 80 13.64 3.89 5.05
C SER A 80 12.96 3.29 6.29
N THR A 81 11.96 3.96 6.85
CA THR A 81 11.25 3.50 8.06
C THR A 81 10.07 2.63 7.69
N VAL A 82 10.05 1.39 8.14
CA VAL A 82 8.90 0.50 7.96
C VAL A 82 7.76 0.97 8.85
N LEU A 83 6.65 1.35 8.24
CA LEU A 83 5.41 1.73 8.94
C LEU A 83 4.56 0.52 9.29
N GLY A 84 4.60 -0.51 8.47
CA GLY A 84 3.91 -1.77 8.66
C GLY A 84 4.35 -2.78 7.61
N ASP A 85 4.32 -4.04 8.00
CA ASP A 85 4.63 -5.17 7.15
C ASP A 85 3.69 -6.33 7.41
N ILE A 86 3.58 -7.20 6.44
CA ILE A 86 2.81 -8.43 6.54
C ILE A 86 3.47 -9.52 5.71
N THR A 87 3.56 -10.72 6.27
CA THR A 87 4.00 -11.91 5.54
C THR A 87 2.89 -12.94 5.61
N VAL A 88 2.49 -13.45 4.45
CA VAL A 88 1.46 -14.49 4.32
C VAL A 88 1.96 -15.59 3.40
N THR A 89 1.75 -16.83 3.81
CA THR A 89 1.96 -17.98 2.93
C THR A 89 0.76 -18.11 2.01
N LEU A 90 0.98 -17.92 0.72
CA LEU A 90 -0.04 -18.00 -0.31
C LEU A 90 -0.05 -19.40 -0.95
N GLU A 91 -1.24 -19.87 -1.25
CA GLU A 91 -1.39 -21.13 -1.97
C GLU A 91 -1.27 -20.92 -3.48
N ASN A 92 -0.78 -21.96 -4.18
CA ASN A 92 -0.65 -21.95 -5.63
C ASN A 92 -1.92 -21.48 -6.35
N THR A 93 -1.74 -20.59 -7.30
CA THR A 93 -2.81 -20.12 -8.21
C THR A 93 -3.04 -21.05 -9.40
N ALA A 94 -2.67 -22.33 -9.31
CA ALA A 94 -2.53 -23.41 -10.31
C ALA A 94 -3.42 -23.35 -11.59
N ALA A 95 -4.34 -22.44 -11.70
CA ALA A 95 -5.28 -22.33 -12.82
C ALA A 95 -5.38 -20.90 -13.40
N GLY A 96 -4.46 -20.00 -13.08
CA GLY A 96 -4.48 -18.65 -13.63
C GLY A 96 -4.15 -17.55 -12.64
N VAL A 97 -4.39 -16.32 -13.07
CA VAL A 97 -4.17 -15.11 -12.28
C VAL A 97 -5.15 -15.04 -11.12
N SER A 98 -4.64 -14.72 -9.96
CA SER A 98 -5.41 -14.38 -8.76
C SER A 98 -5.32 -12.89 -8.46
N PHE A 99 -6.19 -12.41 -7.60
CA PHE A 99 -6.26 -11.00 -7.26
C PHE A 99 -5.86 -10.79 -5.80
N TRP A 100 -5.22 -9.66 -5.54
CA TRP A 100 -4.88 -9.21 -4.21
C TRP A 100 -5.35 -7.78 -4.00
N GLU A 101 -5.62 -7.46 -2.75
CA GLU A 101 -5.94 -6.11 -2.30
C GLU A 101 -5.28 -5.85 -0.96
N VAL A 102 -4.82 -4.65 -0.74
CA VAL A 102 -4.37 -4.16 0.55
C VAL A 102 -5.00 -2.81 0.85
N GLU A 103 -5.51 -2.68 2.06
CA GLU A 103 -5.93 -1.42 2.64
C GLU A 103 -4.99 -1.07 3.81
N VAL A 104 -4.46 0.15 3.79
CA VAL A 104 -3.54 0.61 4.83
C VAL A 104 -4.04 1.94 5.37
N ASP A 105 -4.45 1.93 6.63
CA ASP A 105 -4.84 3.13 7.35
C ASP A 105 -3.66 3.68 8.15
N PHE A 106 -3.45 4.97 8.06
CA PHE A 106 -2.42 5.69 8.80
C PHE A 106 -3.04 6.75 9.66
N THR A 107 -2.58 6.88 10.91
CA THR A 107 -2.95 7.99 11.78
C THR A 107 -1.72 8.55 12.49
N VAL A 108 -1.45 9.82 12.28
CA VAL A 108 -0.38 10.55 12.96
C VAL A 108 -0.79 10.82 14.41
N ARG A 109 -0.04 10.26 15.35
CA ARG A 109 -0.34 10.34 16.79
C ARG A 109 0.52 11.38 17.53
N ALA A 110 1.73 11.60 17.05
CA ALA A 110 2.65 12.62 17.56
C ALA A 110 3.50 13.15 16.41
N ILE A 111 3.93 14.40 16.50
CA ILE A 111 4.83 15.06 15.55
C ILE A 111 6.15 15.44 16.22
N GLY A 112 7.16 15.77 15.44
CA GLY A 112 8.51 16.13 15.89
C GLY A 112 9.55 15.10 15.51
N PRO A 113 10.81 15.24 15.98
CA PRO A 113 11.90 14.30 15.67
C PRO A 113 11.65 12.87 16.16
N THR A 114 10.78 12.71 17.16
CA THR A 114 10.32 11.43 17.72
C THR A 114 8.82 11.30 17.62
N GLY A 115 8.23 11.79 16.52
CA GLY A 115 6.82 11.63 16.21
C GLY A 115 6.42 10.17 16.08
N SER A 116 5.13 9.91 15.98
CA SER A 116 4.64 8.54 15.83
C SER A 116 3.44 8.44 14.90
N ILE A 117 3.38 7.35 14.17
CA ILE A 117 2.28 6.99 13.29
C ILE A 117 1.76 5.61 13.66
N CYS A 118 0.44 5.46 13.70
CA CYS A 118 -0.22 4.16 13.84
C CYS A 118 -0.64 3.70 12.45
N THR A 119 -0.26 2.50 12.08
CA THR A 119 -0.59 1.89 10.80
C THR A 119 -1.42 0.64 11.06
N ASN A 120 -2.55 0.52 10.38
CA ASN A 120 -3.35 -0.71 10.28
C ASN A 120 -3.26 -1.20 8.84
N LEU A 121 -2.74 -2.38 8.63
CA LEU A 121 -2.58 -3.01 7.33
C LEU A 121 -3.48 -4.22 7.25
N ASP A 122 -4.37 -4.25 6.25
CA ASP A 122 -5.29 -5.35 5.99
C ASP A 122 -5.06 -5.87 4.57
N PHE A 123 -4.64 -7.11 4.44
CA PHE A 123 -4.33 -7.76 3.16
C PHE A 123 -5.32 -8.88 2.89
N THR A 124 -5.85 -8.91 1.68
CA THR A 124 -6.72 -9.96 1.19
C THR A 124 -6.18 -10.55 -0.11
N PHE A 125 -6.35 -11.84 -0.25
CA PHE A 125 -5.93 -12.60 -1.42
C PHE A 125 -7.02 -13.57 -1.85
N ASN A 126 -7.29 -13.61 -3.14
CA ASN A 126 -8.25 -14.53 -3.74
C ASN A 126 -7.51 -15.53 -4.64
N LYS A 127 -7.52 -16.79 -4.26
CA LYS A 127 -6.84 -17.88 -4.97
C LYS A 127 -7.39 -18.14 -6.38
N ASN A 128 -8.67 -17.91 -6.58
CA ASN A 128 -9.35 -17.97 -7.87
C ASN A 128 -10.66 -17.17 -7.81
N ILE A 129 -11.23 -16.86 -8.98
CA ILE A 129 -12.43 -16.01 -9.13
C ILE A 129 -13.64 -16.49 -8.32
N THR A 130 -13.60 -17.66 -7.73
CA THR A 130 -14.76 -18.28 -7.11
C THR A 130 -14.61 -18.64 -5.64
N LYS A 131 -13.40 -18.71 -5.08
CA LYS A 131 -13.20 -19.20 -3.71
C LYS A 131 -11.87 -18.76 -3.08
N ASP A 132 -11.88 -18.74 -1.76
CA ASP A 132 -10.80 -18.63 -0.79
C ASP A 132 -10.18 -17.24 -0.66
N PHE A 133 -10.77 -16.46 0.25
CA PHE A 133 -10.12 -15.28 0.81
C PHE A 133 -9.17 -15.73 1.91
N LYS A 134 -7.88 -15.45 1.74
CA LYS A 134 -6.95 -15.38 2.88
C LYS A 134 -6.78 -13.91 3.21
N GLY A 135 -7.08 -13.57 4.45
CA GLY A 135 -6.84 -12.24 5.00
C GLY A 135 -5.75 -12.29 6.05
N SER A 136 -4.96 -11.26 6.15
CA SER A 136 -4.04 -11.04 7.25
C SER A 136 -4.04 -9.57 7.63
N ARG A 137 -3.96 -9.29 8.92
CA ARG A 137 -3.99 -7.92 9.47
C ARG A 137 -2.84 -7.71 10.41
N ASN A 138 -2.22 -6.54 10.32
CA ASN A 138 -1.20 -6.09 11.26
C ASN A 138 -1.46 -4.64 11.70
N ILE A 139 -1.28 -4.36 13.00
CA ILE A 139 -1.36 -3.00 13.55
C ILE A 139 -0.03 -2.68 14.22
N THR A 140 0.61 -1.62 13.75
CA THR A 140 1.93 -1.18 14.21
C THR A 140 1.90 0.28 14.65
N ILE A 141 2.68 0.61 15.68
CA ILE A 141 2.96 2.00 16.05
C ILE A 141 4.46 2.20 15.84
N THR A 142 4.79 3.08 14.90
CA THR A 142 6.18 3.34 14.50
C THR A 142 6.60 4.75 14.87
N THR A 143 7.82 4.89 15.38
CA THR A 143 8.45 6.20 15.59
C THR A 143 8.90 6.74 14.24
N LEU A 144 8.56 7.99 13.95
CA LEU A 144 8.85 8.65 12.69
C LEU A 144 9.27 10.11 12.94
N ASP A 145 10.39 10.53 12.34
CA ASP A 145 10.75 11.94 12.30
C ASP A 145 9.87 12.68 11.29
N THR A 146 8.96 13.50 11.79
CA THR A 146 8.03 14.30 10.95
C THR A 146 8.58 15.69 10.63
N THR A 147 9.79 16.02 11.06
CA THR A 147 10.44 17.33 10.81
C THR A 147 11.18 17.37 9.48
N THR A 148 11.36 16.25 8.84
CA THR A 148 12.01 16.09 7.52
C THR A 148 10.98 15.83 6.43
N THR A 149 11.34 16.19 5.18
CA THR A 149 10.54 15.75 4.02
C THR A 149 10.67 14.24 3.87
N SER A 150 9.59 13.56 3.64
CA SER A 150 9.57 12.12 3.53
C SER A 150 8.58 11.64 2.48
N SER A 151 8.78 10.40 1.98
CA SER A 151 7.97 9.83 0.90
C SER A 151 7.47 8.44 1.26
N LEU A 152 6.20 8.19 0.95
CA LEU A 152 5.57 6.89 1.08
C LEU A 152 6.02 5.98 -0.06
N SER A 153 6.38 4.75 0.27
CA SER A 153 6.61 3.69 -0.71
C SER A 153 6.02 2.35 -0.23
N VAL A 154 5.72 1.50 -1.19
CA VAL A 154 5.19 0.16 -0.94
C VAL A 154 5.99 -0.82 -1.77
N THR A 155 6.41 -1.88 -1.13
CA THR A 155 7.19 -2.95 -1.77
C THR A 155 6.56 -4.30 -1.54
N GLY A 156 6.86 -5.23 -2.41
CA GLY A 156 6.49 -6.63 -2.28
C GLY A 156 7.65 -7.55 -2.59
N GLU A 157 7.63 -8.70 -1.96
CA GLU A 157 8.57 -9.80 -2.18
C GLU A 157 7.82 -11.12 -2.18
N VAL A 158 8.12 -11.99 -3.13
CA VAL A 158 7.66 -13.37 -3.14
C VAL A 158 8.88 -14.27 -2.95
N VAL A 159 8.89 -15.05 -1.87
CA VAL A 159 9.97 -15.97 -1.55
C VAL A 159 9.52 -17.39 -1.85
N GLY A 160 10.22 -18.10 -2.71
CA GLY A 160 9.98 -19.51 -2.98
C GLY A 160 10.31 -19.94 -4.40
N GLN A 161 9.75 -19.36 -5.46
CA GLN A 161 9.88 -19.96 -6.79
C GLN A 161 10.01 -18.98 -7.97
N ASN A 162 10.58 -19.51 -9.06
CA ASN A 162 11.03 -18.75 -10.24
C ASN A 162 9.92 -18.29 -11.21
N ASN A 163 8.64 -18.61 -10.97
CA ASN A 163 7.55 -18.35 -11.93
C ASN A 163 6.43 -17.48 -11.30
N SER A 164 6.72 -16.79 -10.22
CA SER A 164 5.74 -15.89 -9.60
C SER A 164 5.82 -14.51 -10.23
N SER A 165 4.68 -13.87 -10.42
CA SER A 165 4.60 -12.49 -10.86
C SER A 165 3.56 -11.72 -10.06
N LEU A 166 3.81 -10.44 -9.86
CA LEU A 166 2.95 -9.54 -9.12
C LEU A 166 2.87 -8.21 -9.87
N VAL A 167 1.69 -7.64 -9.96
CA VAL A 167 1.47 -6.32 -10.54
C VAL A 167 0.40 -5.57 -9.75
N THR A 168 0.61 -4.28 -9.55
CA THR A 168 -0.41 -3.36 -9.04
C THR A 168 -1.15 -2.74 -10.21
N ASN A 169 -2.46 -2.90 -10.25
CA ASN A 169 -3.33 -2.33 -11.28
C ASN A 169 -4.03 -1.06 -10.80
N MET A 170 -4.19 -0.93 -9.49
CA MET A 170 -4.84 0.22 -8.87
C MET A 170 -4.09 0.65 -7.61
N MET A 171 -3.91 1.96 -7.46
CA MET A 171 -3.42 2.57 -6.22
C MET A 171 -4.09 3.92 -6.02
N ILE A 172 -4.68 4.12 -4.85
CA ILE A 172 -5.28 5.38 -4.43
C ILE A 172 -4.88 5.66 -2.98
N LEU A 173 -4.30 6.84 -2.75
CA LEU A 173 -4.08 7.37 -1.41
C LEU A 173 -5.02 8.55 -1.20
N HIS A 174 -5.85 8.50 -0.21
CA HIS A 174 -6.74 9.60 0.15
C HIS A 174 -6.60 10.00 1.62
N ARG A 175 -6.86 11.28 1.87
CA ARG A 175 -6.92 11.81 3.22
C ARG A 175 -8.31 11.55 3.78
N VAL A 176 -8.36 10.85 4.91
CA VAL A 176 -9.61 10.53 5.63
C VAL A 176 -9.96 11.66 6.59
N PHE A 177 -8.95 12.19 7.30
CA PHE A 177 -9.11 13.24 8.29
C PHE A 177 -7.92 14.20 8.26
N SER A 178 -8.19 15.50 8.48
CA SER A 178 -7.16 16.52 8.67
C SER A 178 -7.07 16.86 10.15
N GLY A 179 -5.90 16.65 10.72
CA GLY A 179 -5.59 17.01 12.09
C GLY A 179 -5.67 18.53 12.35
N THR A 180 -5.66 18.92 13.57
CA THR A 180 -5.71 20.32 14.03
C THR A 180 -4.33 20.85 14.40
#